data_59223896cc9611251f7347873f70a47b
#
_entry.id   59223896cc9611251f7347873f70a47b
#
_cell.length_a   1.000
_cell.length_b   1.000
_cell.length_c   1.000
_cell.angle_alpha   90.00
_cell.angle_beta   90.00
_cell.angle_gamma   90.00
#
_symmetry.space_group_name_H-M   'P 1'
#
loop_
_entity.id
_entity.type
_entity.pdbx_description
1 polymer ?
#
loop_
_entity_poly.entity_id
_entity_poly.type
_entity_poly.pdbx_seq_one_letter_code
_entity_poly.pdbx_strand_id
1 'polypeptide(L)'
;AATVLHEDIVSFAKAIIAERGSKKYELPAAPDMSALEMLFTSDFATRLGQTLFSNQPGKAHLYALKNDWLAAVALLPTPVGRVVADGFFEEMINEAIHVGAVEFGKRADGRGLDEVRPLYAQAGGVSPVLHGSGIFYRGDTHIFSALTLGGPEAAQLIDTIEDQSTSKRFMHHYNFPPFSVGETGRVGGFNRRMIGHGALAEKALLPVIPDKETFPYTIRLVSETLSSNGSSSMGSVCASTLA
;
A
#
# COMPACT_ATOMS: atom_id res chain seq x y z
N ALA A 1 9.08 23.37 15.11
CA ALA A 1 8.21 24.13 14.19
C ALA A 1 6.87 23.40 13.97
N ALA A 2 6.84 22.15 13.47
CA ALA A 2 5.59 21.41 13.19
C ALA A 2 4.71 21.22 14.45
N THR A 3 5.30 20.94 15.61
CA THR A 3 4.57 20.76 16.87
C THR A 3 3.83 22.03 17.28
N VAL A 4 4.47 23.20 17.16
CA VAL A 4 3.84 24.50 17.51
C VAL A 4 2.67 24.80 16.60
N LEU A 5 2.82 24.62 15.27
CA LEU A 5 1.72 24.80 14.31
C LEU A 5 0.56 23.82 14.58
N HIS A 6 0.86 22.61 15.01
CA HIS A 6 -0.16 21.64 15.38
C HIS A 6 -0.94 22.08 16.64
N GLU A 7 -0.24 22.62 17.66
CA GLU A 7 -0.86 23.13 18.88
C GLU A 7 -1.81 24.31 18.59
N ASP A 8 -1.45 25.22 17.69
CA ASP A 8 -2.31 26.33 17.27
C ASP A 8 -3.61 25.82 16.61
N ILE A 9 -3.49 24.85 15.70
CA ILE A 9 -4.66 24.22 15.04
C ILE A 9 -5.54 23.53 16.06
N VAL A 10 -4.97 22.77 17.00
CA VAL A 10 -5.71 22.07 18.06
C VAL A 10 -6.41 23.07 18.98
N SER A 11 -5.75 24.17 19.35
CA SER A 11 -6.32 25.22 20.20
C SER A 11 -7.50 25.91 19.51
N PHE A 12 -7.36 26.23 18.23
CA PHE A 12 -8.44 26.77 17.40
C PHE A 12 -9.63 25.81 17.32
N ALA A 13 -9.38 24.53 17.03
CA ALA A 13 -10.43 23.51 16.99
C ALA A 13 -11.16 23.37 18.34
N LYS A 14 -10.41 23.38 19.47
CA LYS A 14 -11.01 23.34 20.82
C LYS A 14 -11.91 24.54 21.11
N ALA A 15 -11.51 25.74 20.67
CA ALA A 15 -12.33 26.95 20.83
C ALA A 15 -13.65 26.83 20.07
N ILE A 16 -13.63 26.33 18.83
CA ILE A 16 -14.85 26.09 18.05
C ILE A 16 -15.73 25.01 18.72
N ILE A 17 -15.13 23.92 19.21
CA ILE A 17 -15.86 22.86 19.92
C ILE A 17 -16.52 23.39 21.19
N ALA A 18 -15.86 24.27 21.92
CA ALA A 18 -16.43 24.89 23.13
C ALA A 18 -17.61 25.79 22.81
N GLU A 19 -17.59 26.50 21.68
CA GLU A 19 -18.67 27.43 21.26
C GLU A 19 -19.83 26.71 20.56
N ARG A 20 -19.51 25.77 19.67
CA ARG A 20 -20.46 25.16 18.72
C ARG A 20 -20.59 23.66 18.82
N GLY A 21 -19.77 23.01 19.65
CA GLY A 21 -19.74 21.57 19.76
C GLY A 21 -21.04 20.99 20.36
N SER A 22 -21.44 19.84 19.82
CA SER A 22 -22.50 19.02 20.37
C SER A 22 -21.93 17.90 21.24
N LYS A 23 -22.76 17.34 22.14
CA LYS A 23 -22.39 16.15 22.91
C LYS A 23 -22.00 15.02 21.95
N LYS A 24 -20.85 14.40 22.19
CA LYS A 24 -20.42 13.23 21.40
C LYS A 24 -21.42 12.10 21.55
N TYR A 25 -21.63 11.38 20.47
CA TYR A 25 -22.39 10.14 20.49
C TYR A 25 -21.72 9.13 21.41
N GLU A 26 -22.51 8.54 22.31
CA GLU A 26 -22.06 7.46 23.18
C GLU A 26 -22.05 6.15 22.36
N LEU A 27 -20.86 5.59 22.20
CA LEU A 27 -20.73 4.31 21.51
C LEU A 27 -21.38 3.21 22.37
N PRO A 28 -22.05 2.23 21.76
CA PRO A 28 -22.52 1.05 22.48
C PRO A 28 -21.32 0.34 23.12
N ALA A 29 -21.58 -0.37 24.21
CA ALA A 29 -20.56 -1.19 24.85
C ALA A 29 -19.96 -2.19 23.84
N ALA A 30 -18.64 -2.39 23.92
CA ALA A 30 -17.98 -3.40 23.10
C ALA A 30 -18.63 -4.78 23.37
N PRO A 31 -18.77 -5.63 22.33
CA PRO A 31 -19.29 -6.97 22.52
C PRO A 31 -18.35 -7.79 23.44
N ASP A 32 -18.93 -8.69 24.23
CA ASP A 32 -18.15 -9.62 25.02
C ASP A 32 -17.43 -10.61 24.09
N MET A 33 -16.11 -10.61 24.14
CA MET A 33 -15.25 -11.45 23.28
C MET A 33 -14.77 -12.72 23.97
N SER A 34 -15.12 -12.94 25.26
CA SER A 34 -14.58 -14.02 26.11
C SER A 34 -14.75 -15.41 25.48
N ALA A 35 -15.90 -15.67 24.85
CA ALA A 35 -16.15 -16.94 24.18
C ALA A 35 -15.25 -17.17 22.98
N LEU A 36 -14.95 -16.11 22.22
CA LEU A 36 -14.01 -16.16 21.08
C LEU A 36 -12.57 -16.37 21.55
N GLU A 37 -12.16 -15.65 22.60
CA GLU A 37 -10.82 -15.78 23.19
C GLU A 37 -10.56 -17.21 23.71
N MET A 38 -11.54 -17.78 24.41
CA MET A 38 -11.45 -19.16 24.91
C MET A 38 -11.34 -20.17 23.76
N LEU A 39 -12.22 -20.10 22.79
CA LEU A 39 -12.19 -20.98 21.62
C LEU A 39 -10.88 -20.83 20.83
N PHE A 40 -10.42 -19.60 20.63
CA PHE A 40 -9.18 -19.33 19.91
C PHE A 40 -7.98 -19.92 20.63
N THR A 41 -7.87 -19.69 21.93
CA THR A 41 -6.74 -20.16 22.75
C THR A 41 -6.68 -21.69 22.79
N SER A 42 -7.84 -22.37 22.89
CA SER A 42 -7.89 -23.84 22.96
C SER A 42 -7.54 -24.52 21.63
N ASP A 43 -8.07 -24.04 20.52
CA ASP A 43 -8.07 -24.82 19.27
C ASP A 43 -7.35 -24.16 18.11
N PHE A 44 -7.18 -22.83 18.12
CA PHE A 44 -6.72 -22.10 16.95
C PHE A 44 -5.36 -21.40 17.12
N ALA A 45 -4.95 -21.01 18.31
CA ALA A 45 -3.71 -20.27 18.53
C ALA A 45 -2.47 -20.99 18.00
N THR A 46 -2.34 -22.28 18.35
CA THR A 46 -1.21 -23.12 17.87
C THR A 46 -1.28 -23.33 16.36
N ARG A 47 -2.47 -23.61 15.82
CA ARG A 47 -2.69 -23.82 14.38
C ARG A 47 -2.36 -22.55 13.60
N LEU A 48 -2.76 -21.38 14.11
CA LEU A 48 -2.44 -20.08 13.48
C LEU A 48 -0.94 -19.85 13.41
N GLY A 49 -0.22 -20.04 14.50
CA GLY A 49 1.24 -19.90 14.53
C GLY A 49 1.94 -20.85 13.54
N GLN A 50 1.54 -22.11 13.50
CA GLN A 50 2.07 -23.08 12.54
C GLN A 50 1.77 -22.68 11.10
N THR A 51 0.56 -22.19 10.83
CA THR A 51 0.12 -21.76 9.49
C THR A 51 0.89 -20.53 9.03
N LEU A 52 1.00 -19.49 9.86
CA LEU A 52 1.64 -18.24 9.52
C LEU A 52 3.15 -18.38 9.22
N PHE A 53 3.84 -19.25 9.94
CA PHE A 53 5.29 -19.43 9.82
C PHE A 53 5.69 -20.72 9.08
N SER A 54 4.77 -21.29 8.30
CA SER A 54 5.00 -22.51 7.52
C SER A 54 5.85 -22.33 6.26
N ASN A 55 6.15 -21.11 5.86
CA ASN A 55 6.81 -20.75 4.60
C ASN A 55 6.09 -21.26 3.33
N GLN A 56 4.81 -21.61 3.44
CA GLN A 56 4.02 -22.02 2.29
C GLN A 56 3.64 -20.79 1.44
N PRO A 57 3.79 -20.85 0.12
CA PRO A 57 3.42 -19.73 -0.75
C PRO A 57 1.91 -19.51 -0.79
N GLY A 58 1.52 -18.26 -0.91
CA GLY A 58 0.12 -17.86 -1.02
C GLY A 58 -0.63 -17.82 0.32
N LYS A 59 -1.94 -17.57 0.26
CA LYS A 59 -2.81 -17.40 1.44
C LYS A 59 -3.87 -18.49 1.59
N ALA A 60 -3.87 -19.52 0.72
CA ALA A 60 -4.92 -20.53 0.69
C ALA A 60 -5.06 -21.28 2.02
N HIS A 61 -3.93 -21.63 2.63
CA HIS A 61 -3.87 -22.31 3.92
C HIS A 61 -4.42 -21.44 5.07
N LEU A 62 -4.17 -20.14 5.04
CA LEU A 62 -4.69 -19.19 6.02
C LEU A 62 -6.21 -18.99 5.85
N TYR A 63 -6.70 -18.92 4.61
CA TYR A 63 -8.13 -18.88 4.35
C TYR A 63 -8.86 -20.16 4.74
N ALA A 64 -8.24 -21.31 4.57
CA ALA A 64 -8.79 -22.56 5.05
C ALA A 64 -8.94 -22.56 6.58
N LEU A 65 -7.90 -22.15 7.32
CA LEU A 65 -7.95 -22.02 8.77
C LEU A 65 -9.00 -21.00 9.23
N LYS A 66 -9.15 -19.88 8.53
CA LYS A 66 -10.18 -18.88 8.79
C LYS A 66 -11.59 -19.44 8.59
N ASN A 67 -11.80 -20.26 7.57
CA ASN A 67 -13.08 -20.94 7.36
C ASN A 67 -13.39 -21.95 8.47
N ASP A 68 -12.40 -22.71 8.93
CA ASP A 68 -12.55 -23.60 10.10
C ASP A 68 -12.95 -22.79 11.34
N TRP A 69 -12.29 -21.66 11.59
CA TRP A 69 -12.61 -20.73 12.67
C TRP A 69 -14.07 -20.27 12.61
N LEU A 70 -14.50 -19.75 11.46
CA LEU A 70 -15.88 -19.27 11.29
C LEU A 70 -16.92 -20.38 11.47
N ALA A 71 -16.60 -21.61 11.04
CA ALA A 71 -17.44 -22.77 11.27
C ALA A 71 -17.53 -23.14 12.76
N ALA A 72 -16.40 -23.09 13.49
CA ALA A 72 -16.35 -23.37 14.93
C ALA A 72 -17.15 -22.31 15.73
N VAL A 73 -16.98 -21.02 15.40
CA VAL A 73 -17.73 -19.92 16.04
C VAL A 73 -19.23 -20.07 15.81
N ALA A 74 -19.67 -20.54 14.66
CA ALA A 74 -21.10 -20.77 14.38
C ALA A 74 -21.74 -21.86 15.27
N LEU A 75 -20.92 -22.70 15.92
CA LEU A 75 -21.38 -23.74 16.84
C LEU A 75 -21.40 -23.29 18.32
N LEU A 76 -20.95 -22.06 18.61
CA LEU A 76 -20.98 -21.54 19.98
C LEU A 76 -22.42 -21.40 20.50
N PRO A 77 -22.64 -21.67 21.80
CA PRO A 77 -23.98 -21.57 22.42
C PRO A 77 -24.57 -20.17 22.33
N THR A 78 -23.71 -19.14 22.42
CA THR A 78 -24.10 -17.74 22.24
C THR A 78 -23.75 -17.32 20.82
N PRO A 79 -24.72 -16.92 20.00
CA PRO A 79 -24.47 -16.51 18.64
C PRO A 79 -23.55 -15.28 18.56
N VAL A 80 -22.45 -15.40 17.82
CA VAL A 80 -21.57 -14.27 17.53
C VAL A 80 -21.72 -13.92 16.04
N GLY A 81 -21.90 -12.62 15.77
CA GLY A 81 -22.03 -12.14 14.39
C GLY A 81 -20.77 -12.45 13.57
N ARG A 82 -20.95 -12.94 12.33
CA ARG A 82 -19.84 -13.31 11.43
C ARG A 82 -18.80 -12.19 11.26
N VAL A 83 -19.24 -10.93 11.19
CA VAL A 83 -18.34 -9.78 11.04
C VAL A 83 -17.41 -9.62 12.25
N VAL A 84 -17.95 -9.85 13.46
CA VAL A 84 -17.18 -9.80 14.72
C VAL A 84 -16.19 -10.95 14.78
N ALA A 85 -16.62 -12.17 14.45
CA ALA A 85 -15.74 -13.34 14.40
C ALA A 85 -14.62 -13.21 13.37
N ASP A 86 -14.93 -12.64 12.21
CA ASP A 86 -13.97 -12.35 11.13
C ASP A 86 -12.93 -11.33 11.59
N GLY A 87 -13.40 -10.20 12.16
CA GLY A 87 -12.53 -9.16 12.69
C GLY A 87 -11.61 -9.65 13.80
N PHE A 88 -12.13 -10.46 14.74
CA PHE A 88 -11.34 -11.07 15.80
C PHE A 88 -10.20 -11.93 15.23
N PHE A 89 -10.48 -12.76 14.23
CA PHE A 89 -9.46 -13.62 13.63
C PHE A 89 -8.38 -12.82 12.92
N GLU A 90 -8.74 -11.74 12.20
CA GLU A 90 -7.78 -10.82 11.57
C GLU A 90 -6.89 -10.13 12.61
N GLU A 91 -7.44 -9.76 13.77
CA GLU A 91 -6.67 -9.18 14.87
C GLU A 91 -5.67 -10.18 15.43
N MET A 92 -6.07 -11.45 15.62
CA MET A 92 -5.17 -12.53 16.07
C MET A 92 -4.05 -12.81 15.06
N ILE A 93 -4.33 -12.75 13.76
CA ILE A 93 -3.29 -12.83 12.71
C ILE A 93 -2.28 -11.69 12.89
N ASN A 94 -2.78 -10.49 13.05
CA ASN A 94 -1.96 -9.28 13.17
C ASN A 94 -1.06 -9.35 14.42
N GLU A 95 -1.62 -9.74 15.55
CA GLU A 95 -0.89 -9.93 16.80
C GLU A 95 0.18 -11.03 16.67
N ALA A 96 -0.18 -12.20 16.11
CA ALA A 96 0.76 -13.29 15.92
C ALA A 96 1.96 -12.91 15.03
N ILE A 97 1.73 -12.10 13.97
CA ILE A 97 2.80 -11.58 13.11
C ILE A 97 3.71 -10.62 13.88
N HIS A 98 3.13 -9.72 14.68
CA HIS A 98 3.91 -8.77 15.48
C HIS A 98 4.75 -9.48 16.57
N VAL A 99 4.12 -10.34 17.34
CA VAL A 99 4.82 -11.16 18.36
C VAL A 99 5.90 -12.01 17.70
N GLY A 100 5.60 -12.64 16.57
CA GLY A 100 6.57 -13.41 15.79
C GLY A 100 7.81 -12.59 15.42
N ALA A 101 7.63 -11.37 14.94
CA ALA A 101 8.73 -10.51 14.54
C ALA A 101 9.50 -9.93 15.74
N VAL A 102 8.79 -9.43 16.77
CA VAL A 102 9.40 -8.69 17.89
C VAL A 102 10.04 -9.64 18.92
N GLU A 103 9.32 -10.72 19.30
CA GLU A 103 9.76 -11.61 20.36
C GLU A 103 10.63 -12.78 19.84
N PHE A 104 10.34 -13.26 18.64
CA PHE A 104 10.97 -14.47 18.10
C PHE A 104 11.85 -14.23 16.88
N GLY A 105 11.95 -12.98 16.37
CA GLY A 105 12.69 -12.65 15.17
C GLY A 105 12.20 -13.38 13.91
N LYS A 106 10.95 -13.84 13.90
CA LYS A 106 10.36 -14.62 12.81
C LYS A 106 9.45 -13.75 11.96
N ARG A 107 9.60 -13.85 10.66
CA ARG A 107 8.71 -13.22 9.68
C ARG A 107 7.85 -14.28 9.01
N ALA A 108 6.62 -13.91 8.68
CA ALA A 108 5.66 -14.81 8.01
C ALA A 108 6.13 -15.29 6.63
N ASP A 109 7.05 -14.56 5.99
CA ASP A 109 7.66 -14.93 4.71
C ASP A 109 8.99 -15.71 4.85
N GLY A 110 9.37 -16.10 6.07
CA GLY A 110 10.54 -16.90 6.36
C GLY A 110 11.89 -16.22 6.22
N ARG A 111 11.94 -14.94 5.83
CA ARG A 111 13.19 -14.16 5.73
C ARG A 111 13.70 -13.74 7.10
N GLY A 112 15.00 -13.57 7.24
CA GLY A 112 15.59 -12.89 8.39
C GLY A 112 15.16 -11.42 8.46
N LEU A 113 15.28 -10.77 9.65
CA LEU A 113 14.86 -9.39 9.85
C LEU A 113 15.60 -8.40 8.94
N ASP A 114 16.88 -8.66 8.66
CA ASP A 114 17.74 -7.84 7.80
C ASP A 114 17.79 -8.32 6.34
N GLU A 115 17.05 -9.36 6.01
CA GLU A 115 17.05 -9.96 4.69
C GLU A 115 16.13 -9.19 3.74
N VAL A 116 16.70 -8.70 2.63
CA VAL A 116 15.97 -8.06 1.53
C VAL A 116 15.50 -9.14 0.55
N ARG A 117 14.28 -8.98 0.02
CA ARG A 117 13.79 -9.84 -1.08
C ARG A 117 14.72 -9.81 -2.27
N PRO A 118 14.79 -10.89 -3.09
CA PRO A 118 15.59 -10.90 -4.31
C PRO A 118 15.26 -9.71 -5.21
N LEU A 119 16.30 -9.05 -5.72
CA LEU A 119 16.17 -7.87 -6.58
C LEU A 119 16.54 -8.22 -8.01
N TYR A 120 15.80 -7.67 -8.97
CA TYR A 120 16.15 -7.63 -10.38
C TYR A 120 15.94 -6.22 -10.92
N ALA A 121 16.89 -5.72 -11.68
CA ALA A 121 16.85 -4.39 -12.28
C ALA A 121 17.37 -4.45 -13.72
N GLN A 122 16.62 -3.86 -14.66
CA GLN A 122 17.01 -3.76 -16.05
C GLN A 122 16.68 -2.37 -16.59
N ALA A 123 17.68 -1.71 -17.14
CA ALA A 123 17.51 -0.45 -17.85
C ALA A 123 17.47 -0.73 -19.36
N GLY A 124 16.44 -0.22 -20.03
CA GLY A 124 16.26 -0.36 -21.47
C GLY A 124 15.97 -1.79 -21.96
N GLY A 125 16.08 -1.98 -23.26
CA GLY A 125 16.05 -3.30 -23.91
C GLY A 125 14.68 -3.97 -24.05
N VAL A 126 13.60 -3.33 -23.58
CA VAL A 126 12.23 -3.89 -23.69
C VAL A 126 11.66 -3.71 -25.09
N SER A 127 11.87 -2.54 -25.69
CA SER A 127 11.40 -2.24 -27.03
C SER A 127 12.26 -1.16 -27.69
N PRO A 128 12.59 -1.29 -28.99
CA PRO A 128 13.38 -0.31 -29.70
C PRO A 128 12.61 0.99 -30.02
N VAL A 129 11.30 1.01 -29.81
CA VAL A 129 10.46 2.19 -30.10
C VAL A 129 10.17 3.05 -28.87
N LEU A 130 10.56 2.60 -27.68
CA LEU A 130 10.46 3.40 -26.47
C LEU A 130 11.69 4.31 -26.34
N HIS A 131 11.47 5.54 -25.84
CA HIS A 131 12.56 6.47 -25.55
C HIS A 131 13.43 5.99 -24.37
N GLY A 132 12.82 5.25 -23.44
CA GLY A 132 13.47 4.56 -22.34
C GLY A 132 12.52 3.58 -21.68
N SER A 133 13.06 2.62 -20.95
CA SER A 133 12.28 1.67 -20.18
C SER A 133 13.07 1.14 -19.00
N GLY A 134 12.38 0.84 -17.91
CA GLY A 134 12.96 0.24 -16.72
C GLY A 134 12.09 -0.91 -16.21
N ILE A 135 12.72 -2.01 -15.84
CA ILE A 135 12.09 -3.13 -15.16
C ILE A 135 12.72 -3.24 -13.77
N PHE A 136 11.90 -3.34 -12.75
CA PHE A 136 12.35 -3.56 -11.39
C PHE A 136 11.49 -4.60 -10.69
N TYR A 137 12.15 -5.64 -10.17
CA TYR A 137 11.52 -6.66 -9.33
C TYR A 137 12.13 -6.65 -7.94
N ARG A 138 11.27 -6.81 -6.93
CA ARG A 138 11.63 -7.05 -5.55
C ARG A 138 10.74 -8.18 -5.01
N GLY A 139 11.24 -9.41 -5.08
CA GLY A 139 10.42 -10.61 -4.89
C GLY A 139 9.22 -10.57 -5.85
N ASP A 140 8.02 -10.71 -5.32
CA ASP A 140 6.77 -10.72 -6.09
C ASP A 140 6.25 -9.32 -6.47
N THR A 141 6.97 -8.25 -6.16
CA THR A 141 6.61 -6.91 -6.64
C THR A 141 7.35 -6.64 -7.94
N HIS A 142 6.60 -6.53 -9.05
CA HIS A 142 7.11 -6.35 -10.40
C HIS A 142 6.58 -5.05 -10.99
N ILE A 143 7.48 -4.15 -11.37
CA ILE A 143 7.14 -2.86 -11.98
C ILE A 143 7.85 -2.73 -13.32
N PHE A 144 7.10 -2.29 -14.33
CA PHE A 144 7.61 -1.83 -15.60
C PHE A 144 7.37 -0.33 -15.73
N SER A 145 8.38 0.44 -16.11
CA SER A 145 8.26 1.87 -16.41
C SER A 145 8.68 2.15 -17.84
N ALA A 146 7.84 2.91 -18.54
CA ALA A 146 8.12 3.41 -19.88
C ALA A 146 8.34 4.92 -19.86
N LEU A 147 9.41 5.35 -20.51
CA LEU A 147 9.75 6.76 -20.71
C LEU A 147 9.29 7.22 -22.07
N THR A 148 8.64 8.38 -22.11
CA THR A 148 8.32 9.12 -23.33
C THR A 148 8.87 10.55 -23.24
N LEU A 149 9.59 10.96 -24.27
CA LEU A 149 10.07 12.34 -24.45
C LEU A 149 9.19 13.05 -25.46
N GLY A 150 8.86 14.30 -25.17
CA GLY A 150 8.11 15.17 -26.07
C GLY A 150 8.74 16.56 -26.15
N GLY A 151 8.31 17.37 -27.09
CA GLY A 151 8.69 18.77 -27.17
C GLY A 151 8.06 19.61 -26.04
N PRO A 152 8.40 20.89 -25.95
CA PRO A 152 7.84 21.82 -24.94
C PRO A 152 6.31 21.91 -24.97
N GLU A 153 5.70 21.72 -26.13
CA GLU A 153 4.24 21.73 -26.34
C GLU A 153 3.52 20.56 -25.67
N ALA A 154 4.24 19.48 -25.37
CA ALA A 154 3.70 18.32 -24.67
C ALA A 154 3.69 18.49 -23.13
N ALA A 155 4.17 19.63 -22.62
CA ALA A 155 4.15 19.92 -21.19
C ALA A 155 2.70 20.06 -20.68
N GLN A 156 2.45 19.57 -19.48
CA GLN A 156 1.15 19.69 -18.83
C GLN A 156 0.92 21.15 -18.42
N LEU A 157 -0.13 21.77 -18.94
CA LEU A 157 -0.58 23.09 -18.48
C LEU A 157 -1.24 22.92 -17.09
N ILE A 158 -0.80 23.75 -16.16
CA ILE A 158 -1.41 23.85 -14.82
C ILE A 158 -2.07 25.23 -14.76
N ASP A 159 -3.38 25.21 -14.51
CA ASP A 159 -4.18 26.42 -14.33
C ASP A 159 -5.14 26.16 -13.15
N THR A 160 -4.76 26.62 -11.99
CA THR A 160 -5.48 26.49 -10.73
C THR A 160 -5.70 27.87 -10.12
N ILE A 161 -6.43 27.94 -9.02
CA ILE A 161 -6.62 29.19 -8.27
C ILE A 161 -5.28 29.72 -7.72
N GLU A 162 -4.37 28.81 -7.36
CA GLU A 162 -3.08 29.14 -6.73
C GLU A 162 -1.98 29.34 -7.76
N ASP A 163 -1.97 28.51 -8.82
CA ASP A 163 -0.96 28.50 -9.88
C ASP A 163 -1.61 28.78 -11.24
N GLN A 164 -1.48 30.00 -11.74
CA GLN A 164 -2.06 30.39 -13.01
C GLN A 164 -1.03 30.29 -14.14
N SER A 165 -1.41 29.57 -15.21
CA SER A 165 -0.65 29.49 -16.47
C SER A 165 0.79 28.98 -16.32
N THR A 166 1.02 28.04 -15.40
CA THR A 166 2.31 27.37 -15.27
C THR A 166 2.35 26.07 -16.09
N SER A 167 3.52 25.65 -16.50
CA SER A 167 3.71 24.39 -17.24
C SER A 167 4.60 23.43 -16.48
N LYS A 168 4.20 22.16 -16.50
CA LYS A 168 4.92 21.07 -15.85
C LYS A 168 5.48 20.15 -16.94
N ARG A 169 6.82 20.10 -17.05
CA ARG A 169 7.53 19.31 -18.06
C ARG A 169 7.89 17.88 -17.62
N PHE A 170 7.84 17.59 -16.33
CA PHE A 170 8.05 16.24 -15.80
C PHE A 170 6.77 15.71 -15.19
N MET A 171 6.37 14.52 -15.63
CA MET A 171 5.15 13.85 -15.20
C MET A 171 5.45 12.38 -14.91
N HIS A 172 4.94 11.87 -13.80
CA HIS A 172 4.97 10.46 -13.47
C HIS A 172 3.54 9.94 -13.26
N HIS A 173 3.15 8.98 -14.07
CA HIS A 173 1.86 8.29 -13.97
C HIS A 173 2.07 6.88 -13.43
N TYR A 174 1.16 6.46 -12.56
CA TYR A 174 1.22 5.16 -11.89
C TYR A 174 -0.08 4.41 -12.08
N ASN A 175 0.02 3.18 -12.56
CA ASN A 175 -1.11 2.29 -12.75
C ASN A 175 -1.03 1.09 -11.79
N PHE A 176 -2.16 0.80 -11.14
CA PHE A 176 -2.31 -0.32 -10.21
C PHE A 176 -3.59 -1.09 -10.55
N PRO A 177 -3.54 -1.95 -11.57
CA PRO A 177 -4.69 -2.74 -11.98
C PRO A 177 -4.99 -3.85 -10.97
N PRO A 178 -6.24 -4.32 -10.87
CA PRO A 178 -6.64 -5.37 -9.93
C PRO A 178 -5.83 -6.66 -10.06
N PHE A 179 -5.46 -7.05 -11.28
CA PHE A 179 -4.67 -8.26 -11.51
C PHE A 179 -3.30 -8.23 -10.82
N SER A 180 -2.75 -7.04 -10.52
CA SER A 180 -1.46 -6.93 -9.83
C SER A 180 -1.46 -7.52 -8.42
N VAL A 181 -2.62 -7.68 -7.81
CA VAL A 181 -2.83 -8.34 -6.50
C VAL A 181 -3.66 -9.62 -6.60
N GLY A 182 -3.84 -10.16 -7.82
CA GLY A 182 -4.60 -11.38 -8.06
C GLY A 182 -6.12 -11.22 -7.91
N GLU A 183 -6.61 -9.99 -8.01
CA GLU A 183 -8.04 -9.69 -7.89
C GLU A 183 -8.68 -9.47 -9.27
N THR A 184 -9.99 -9.72 -9.35
CA THR A 184 -10.83 -9.27 -10.46
C THR A 184 -11.43 -7.90 -10.12
N GLY A 185 -11.55 -7.03 -11.11
CA GLY A 185 -12.11 -5.72 -10.89
C GLY A 185 -12.12 -4.86 -12.16
N ARG A 186 -12.64 -3.65 -12.04
CA ARG A 186 -12.70 -2.71 -13.15
C ARG A 186 -11.29 -2.27 -13.52
N VAL A 187 -10.94 -2.42 -14.79
CA VAL A 187 -9.71 -1.89 -15.38
C VAL A 187 -10.04 -0.57 -16.08
N GLY A 188 -9.17 0.41 -15.89
CA GLY A 188 -9.34 1.76 -16.43
C GLY A 188 -9.89 2.76 -15.40
N GLY A 189 -9.61 4.04 -15.63
CA GLY A 189 -9.88 5.12 -14.69
C GLY A 189 -8.81 5.23 -13.60
N PHE A 190 -8.78 6.40 -12.95
CA PHE A 190 -7.82 6.70 -11.90
C PHE A 190 -8.52 6.67 -10.54
N ASN A 191 -7.88 6.12 -9.55
CA ASN A 191 -8.30 6.21 -8.16
C ASN A 191 -7.32 7.06 -7.35
N ARG A 192 -7.72 7.46 -6.14
CA ARG A 192 -6.88 8.31 -5.27
C ARG A 192 -5.53 7.68 -4.92
N ARG A 193 -5.47 6.35 -4.84
CA ARG A 193 -4.22 5.62 -4.61
C ARG A 193 -3.25 5.80 -5.77
N MET A 194 -3.72 5.63 -7.01
CA MET A 194 -2.89 5.81 -8.21
C MET A 194 -2.35 7.24 -8.30
N ILE A 195 -3.19 8.24 -8.03
CA ILE A 195 -2.79 9.66 -8.02
C ILE A 195 -1.72 9.90 -6.95
N GLY A 196 -1.95 9.46 -5.72
CA GLY A 196 -1.01 9.67 -4.61
C GLY A 196 0.32 8.94 -4.79
N HIS A 197 0.31 7.71 -5.29
CA HIS A 197 1.52 6.94 -5.57
C HIS A 197 2.31 7.52 -6.75
N GLY A 198 1.61 7.98 -7.80
CA GLY A 198 2.23 8.69 -8.93
C GLY A 198 2.92 9.98 -8.48
N ALA A 199 2.25 10.79 -7.68
CA ALA A 199 2.79 12.02 -7.13
C ALA A 199 3.99 11.78 -6.19
N LEU A 200 3.96 10.71 -5.40
CA LEU A 200 5.07 10.33 -4.55
C LEU A 200 6.33 9.98 -5.37
N ALA A 201 6.17 9.15 -6.41
CA ALA A 201 7.27 8.77 -7.28
C ALA A 201 7.80 9.99 -8.07
N GLU A 202 6.92 10.84 -8.57
CA GLU A 202 7.30 12.08 -9.24
C GLU A 202 8.14 12.98 -8.33
N LYS A 203 7.67 13.20 -7.10
CA LYS A 203 8.40 14.01 -6.11
C LYS A 203 9.76 13.43 -5.75
N ALA A 204 9.87 12.10 -5.69
CA ALA A 204 11.13 11.42 -5.41
C ALA A 204 12.15 11.56 -6.55
N LEU A 205 11.68 11.59 -7.81
CA LEU A 205 12.53 11.68 -9.00
C LEU A 205 12.87 13.13 -9.38
N LEU A 206 12.04 14.08 -9.03
CA LEU A 206 12.20 15.49 -9.39
C LEU A 206 13.62 16.05 -9.14
N PRO A 207 14.29 15.75 -8.01
CA PRO A 207 15.64 16.28 -7.75
C PRO A 207 16.73 15.77 -8.68
N VAL A 208 16.50 14.67 -9.42
CA VAL A 208 17.48 14.06 -10.34
C VAL A 208 17.11 14.29 -11.81
N ILE A 209 16.00 14.96 -12.09
CA ILE A 209 15.62 15.33 -13.44
C ILE A 209 16.54 16.48 -13.91
N PRO A 210 17.18 16.36 -15.08
CA PRO A 210 18.07 17.40 -15.59
C PRO A 210 17.30 18.70 -15.82
N ASP A 211 18.00 19.84 -15.75
CA ASP A 211 17.42 21.14 -16.00
C ASP A 211 16.96 21.31 -17.46
N LYS A 212 16.15 22.35 -17.73
CA LYS A 212 15.58 22.59 -19.05
C LYS A 212 16.62 23.02 -20.05
N GLU A 213 17.67 23.68 -19.62
CA GLU A 213 18.76 24.19 -20.46
C GLU A 213 19.60 23.07 -21.03
N THR A 214 19.88 22.05 -20.22
CA THR A 214 20.67 20.88 -20.63
C THR A 214 19.82 19.79 -21.29
N PHE A 215 18.54 19.68 -20.92
CA PHE A 215 17.64 18.66 -21.46
C PHE A 215 16.25 19.24 -21.72
N PRO A 216 16.01 19.89 -22.87
CA PRO A 216 14.82 20.69 -23.13
C PRO A 216 13.55 19.90 -23.44
N TYR A 217 13.49 18.63 -23.15
CA TYR A 217 12.35 17.78 -23.43
C TYR A 217 11.34 17.78 -22.29
N THR A 218 10.08 17.58 -22.65
CA THR A 218 9.04 17.15 -21.73
C THR A 218 9.21 15.66 -21.47
N ILE A 219 9.22 15.26 -20.20
CA ILE A 219 9.50 13.90 -19.74
C ILE A 219 8.22 13.33 -19.15
N ARG A 220 7.75 12.20 -19.68
CA ARG A 220 6.64 11.45 -19.13
C ARG A 220 7.06 10.04 -18.81
N LEU A 221 6.94 9.64 -17.55
CA LEU A 221 7.12 8.28 -17.09
C LEU A 221 5.75 7.65 -16.78
N VAL A 222 5.54 6.43 -17.22
CA VAL A 222 4.36 5.63 -16.90
C VAL A 222 4.82 4.33 -16.27
N SER A 223 4.48 4.14 -15.00
CA SER A 223 4.80 2.91 -14.27
C SER A 223 3.58 2.01 -14.19
N GLU A 224 3.73 0.79 -14.69
CA GLU A 224 2.74 -0.28 -14.66
C GLU A 224 3.10 -1.28 -13.55
N THR A 225 2.21 -1.46 -12.59
CA THR A 225 2.35 -2.49 -11.57
C THR A 225 1.87 -3.82 -12.12
N LEU A 226 2.80 -4.71 -12.46
CA LEU A 226 2.49 -6.03 -13.03
C LEU A 226 2.14 -7.04 -11.94
N SER A 227 2.80 -6.94 -10.80
CA SER A 227 2.52 -7.73 -9.59
C SER A 227 2.88 -6.91 -8.36
N SER A 228 2.16 -7.09 -7.26
CA SER A 228 2.40 -6.34 -6.03
C SER A 228 2.31 -7.22 -4.79
N ASN A 229 3.42 -7.26 -4.07
CA ASN A 229 3.52 -7.77 -2.70
C ASN A 229 4.06 -6.67 -1.77
N GLY A 230 3.35 -5.54 -1.74
CA GLY A 230 3.66 -4.36 -0.95
C GLY A 230 4.66 -3.40 -1.59
N SER A 231 4.58 -2.14 -1.19
CA SER A 231 5.49 -1.03 -1.57
C SER A 231 5.75 -0.88 -3.06
N SER A 232 4.71 -1.01 -3.88
CA SER A 232 4.79 -0.88 -5.34
C SER A 232 5.10 0.56 -5.79
N SER A 233 4.74 1.59 -5.01
CA SER A 233 5.12 2.97 -5.29
C SER A 233 6.65 3.17 -5.23
N MET A 234 7.33 2.55 -4.25
CA MET A 234 8.80 2.60 -4.20
C MET A 234 9.42 1.77 -5.32
N GLY A 235 8.82 0.64 -5.69
CA GLY A 235 9.19 -0.11 -6.88
C GLY A 235 9.08 0.73 -8.16
N SER A 236 8.07 1.61 -8.26
CA SER A 236 7.93 2.52 -9.41
C SER A 236 9.01 3.60 -9.46
N VAL A 237 9.48 4.10 -8.31
CA VAL A 237 10.67 4.98 -8.27
C VAL A 237 11.88 4.26 -8.85
N CYS A 238 12.15 3.04 -8.39
CA CYS A 238 13.28 2.23 -8.88
C CYS A 238 13.19 1.97 -10.39
N ALA A 239 12.03 1.51 -10.89
CA ALA A 239 11.85 1.23 -12.31
C ALA A 239 11.96 2.51 -13.17
N SER A 240 11.44 3.62 -12.68
CA SER A 240 11.50 4.92 -13.38
C SER A 240 12.90 5.55 -13.36
N THR A 241 13.71 5.25 -12.34
CA THR A 241 15.13 5.66 -12.32
C THR A 241 15.95 4.92 -13.38
N LEU A 242 15.53 3.70 -13.72
CA LEU A 242 16.19 2.86 -14.75
C LEU A 242 15.74 3.24 -16.16
N ALA A 243 14.61 3.88 -16.32
CA ALA A 243 14.02 4.24 -17.60
C ALA A 243 14.59 5.56 -18.14
#